data_c1d5f7ef06a1671ea9bbe2d276d78ded
#
_entry.id   c1d5f7ef06a1671ea9bbe2d276d78ded
#
_cell.length_a   1.000
_cell.length_b   1.000
_cell.length_c   1.000
_cell.angle_alpha   90.00
_cell.angle_beta   90.00
_cell.angle_gamma   90.00
#
_symmetry.space_group_name_H-M   'P 1'
#
loop_
_entity.id
_entity.type
_entity.pdbx_description
1 polymer ?
#
loop_
_entity_poly.entity_id
_entity_poly.type
_entity_poly.pdbx_seq_one_letter_code
_entity_poly.pdbx_strand_id
1 'polypeptide(L)'
;MLDFLTALKVNNDRQWFGVHKEEYNDIRRQCLEEVGVLIAEIERFDPHLAGVAPEQCVYRIYRDIRFSADKSPYKTHFGVVLGHGGKKCKEAAYYLHIDPDGCAFFSGVWFPEMPVLRFLRRNIYDNLDEFLEIIDSPAFKSEYPGLIGESLKTLPKGYPKDCPRPEIGRASCRERV
;
A
#
# COMPACT_ATOMS: atom_id res chain seq x y z
N MET A 1 -18.13 8.76 -4.42
CA MET A 1 -17.24 7.59 -4.54
C MET A 1 -17.66 6.47 -3.61
N LEU A 2 -17.73 6.67 -2.30
CA LEU A 2 -18.09 5.59 -1.33
C LEU A 2 -19.49 5.03 -1.58
N ASP A 3 -20.48 5.86 -1.86
CA ASP A 3 -21.84 5.39 -2.17
C ASP A 3 -21.89 4.48 -3.40
N PHE A 4 -21.17 4.84 -4.46
CA PHE A 4 -21.02 4.00 -5.65
C PHE A 4 -20.37 2.65 -5.31
N LEU A 5 -19.29 2.65 -4.52
CA LEU A 5 -18.61 1.40 -4.12
C LEU A 5 -19.53 0.53 -3.23
N THR A 6 -20.33 1.15 -2.36
CA THR A 6 -21.35 0.45 -1.56
C THR A 6 -22.39 -0.22 -2.45
N ALA A 7 -22.91 0.51 -3.43
CA ALA A 7 -23.86 -0.04 -4.40
C ALA A 7 -23.24 -1.15 -5.27
N LEU A 8 -22.00 -0.97 -5.71
CA LEU A 8 -21.26 -1.99 -6.46
C LEU A 8 -21.00 -3.25 -5.64
N LYS A 9 -20.79 -3.14 -4.33
CA LYS A 9 -20.56 -4.27 -3.44
C LYS A 9 -21.76 -5.22 -3.39
N VAL A 10 -22.96 -4.66 -3.43
CA VAL A 10 -24.22 -5.43 -3.44
C VAL A 10 -24.57 -5.94 -4.84
N ASN A 11 -24.17 -5.22 -5.91
CA ASN A 11 -24.54 -5.50 -7.29
C ASN A 11 -23.30 -5.75 -8.16
N ASN A 12 -22.40 -6.64 -7.73
CA ASN A 12 -21.11 -6.85 -8.40
C ASN A 12 -21.21 -7.75 -9.63
N ASP A 13 -21.92 -7.27 -10.64
CA ASP A 13 -22.10 -7.94 -11.93
C ASP A 13 -21.90 -7.00 -13.13
N ARG A 14 -21.76 -7.57 -14.32
CA ARG A 14 -21.46 -6.81 -15.54
C ARG A 14 -22.66 -5.99 -16.04
N GLN A 15 -23.88 -6.44 -15.80
CA GLN A 15 -25.09 -5.77 -16.27
C GLN A 15 -25.29 -4.50 -15.48
N TRP A 16 -25.25 -4.58 -14.14
CA TRP A 16 -25.36 -3.42 -13.26
C TRP A 16 -24.26 -2.41 -13.54
N PHE A 17 -23.00 -2.87 -13.63
CA PHE A 17 -21.87 -1.97 -13.92
C PHE A 17 -21.99 -1.32 -15.30
N GLY A 18 -22.54 -2.01 -16.29
CA GLY A 18 -22.79 -1.47 -17.62
C GLY A 18 -23.70 -0.24 -17.59
N VAL A 19 -24.76 -0.30 -16.79
CA VAL A 19 -25.72 0.81 -16.60
C VAL A 19 -25.07 2.00 -15.86
N HIS A 20 -24.19 1.72 -14.88
CA HIS A 20 -23.55 2.76 -14.03
C HIS A 20 -22.14 3.14 -14.51
N LYS A 21 -21.77 2.76 -15.75
CA LYS A 21 -20.41 2.96 -16.25
C LYS A 21 -20.03 4.45 -16.39
N GLU A 22 -20.96 5.31 -16.73
CA GLU A 22 -20.72 6.76 -16.84
C GLU A 22 -20.46 7.35 -15.46
N GLU A 23 -21.27 6.99 -14.46
CA GLU A 23 -21.04 7.39 -13.07
C GLU A 23 -19.66 6.95 -12.57
N TYR A 24 -19.25 5.70 -12.85
CA TYR A 24 -17.89 5.23 -12.54
C TYR A 24 -16.82 6.06 -13.23
N ASN A 25 -17.00 6.43 -14.50
CA ASN A 25 -16.02 7.21 -15.23
C ASN A 25 -15.84 8.62 -14.63
N ASP A 26 -16.93 9.24 -14.19
CA ASP A 26 -16.91 10.53 -13.52
C ASP A 26 -16.20 10.46 -12.17
N ILE A 27 -16.54 9.45 -11.37
CA ILE A 27 -15.88 9.18 -10.09
C ILE A 27 -14.38 8.93 -10.29
N ARG A 28 -14.02 8.15 -11.31
CA ARG A 28 -12.63 7.88 -11.64
C ARG A 28 -11.86 9.13 -12.06
N ARG A 29 -12.49 10.02 -12.84
CA ARG A 29 -11.89 11.31 -13.22
C ARG A 29 -11.61 12.16 -11.99
N GLN A 30 -12.60 12.35 -11.11
CA GLN A 30 -12.41 13.06 -9.85
C GLN A 30 -11.30 12.45 -8.99
N CYS A 31 -11.27 11.12 -8.89
CA CYS A 31 -10.20 10.42 -8.18
C CYS A 31 -8.81 10.73 -8.76
N LEU A 32 -8.66 10.79 -10.07
CA LEU A 32 -7.40 11.14 -10.72
C LEU A 32 -6.99 12.60 -10.44
N GLU A 33 -7.94 13.52 -10.43
CA GLU A 33 -7.70 14.94 -10.07
C GLU A 33 -7.18 15.05 -8.63
N GLU A 34 -7.85 14.41 -7.67
CA GLU A 34 -7.43 14.37 -6.26
C GLU A 34 -6.06 13.69 -6.07
N VAL A 35 -5.79 12.61 -6.80
CA VAL A 35 -4.49 11.94 -6.79
C VAL A 35 -3.40 12.87 -7.34
N GLY A 36 -3.72 13.69 -8.34
CA GLY A 36 -2.80 14.72 -8.85
C GLY A 36 -2.41 15.74 -7.77
N VAL A 37 -3.37 16.17 -6.97
CA VAL A 37 -3.14 17.08 -5.84
C VAL A 37 -2.26 16.38 -4.79
N LEU A 38 -2.56 15.13 -4.44
CA LEU A 38 -1.76 14.36 -3.48
C LEU A 38 -0.31 14.17 -3.95
N ILE A 39 -0.10 13.87 -5.23
CA ILE A 39 1.25 13.77 -5.80
C ILE A 39 2.01 15.09 -5.61
N ALA A 40 1.39 16.22 -5.95
CA ALA A 40 2.03 17.53 -5.84
C ALA A 40 2.35 17.91 -4.39
N GLU A 41 1.50 17.55 -3.43
CA GLU A 41 1.76 17.82 -2.01
C GLU A 41 2.87 16.91 -1.45
N ILE A 42 2.89 15.62 -1.80
CA ILE A 42 3.91 14.68 -1.36
C ILE A 42 5.27 15.01 -2.00
N GLU A 43 5.29 15.41 -3.27
CA GLU A 43 6.53 15.77 -3.99
C GLU A 43 7.32 16.87 -3.27
N ARG A 44 6.68 17.71 -2.47
CA ARG A 44 7.35 18.77 -1.69
C ARG A 44 8.36 18.23 -0.68
N PHE A 45 8.16 17.02 -0.18
CA PHE A 45 9.05 16.38 0.79
C PHE A 45 9.59 15.04 0.29
N ASP A 46 8.99 14.42 -0.71
CA ASP A 46 9.46 13.19 -1.36
C ASP A 46 9.60 13.40 -2.87
N PRO A 47 10.79 13.83 -3.35
CA PRO A 47 11.01 14.13 -4.76
C PRO A 47 10.95 12.90 -5.69
N HIS A 48 10.88 11.67 -5.16
CA HIS A 48 10.72 10.47 -5.97
C HIS A 48 9.37 10.39 -6.70
N LEU A 49 8.40 11.24 -6.34
CA LEU A 49 7.13 11.37 -7.03
C LEU A 49 7.16 12.32 -8.23
N ALA A 50 8.28 13.03 -8.44
CA ALA A 50 8.40 13.98 -9.54
C ALA A 50 8.09 13.33 -10.90
N GLY A 51 7.18 13.92 -11.64
CA GLY A 51 6.77 13.46 -12.96
C GLY A 51 5.91 12.20 -13.00
N VAL A 52 5.43 11.71 -11.86
CA VAL A 52 4.49 10.58 -11.79
C VAL A 52 3.08 11.06 -12.15
N ALA A 53 2.47 10.42 -13.15
CA ALA A 53 1.11 10.75 -13.57
C ALA A 53 0.05 10.00 -12.71
N PRO A 54 -1.09 10.63 -12.37
CA PRO A 54 -2.16 10.01 -11.58
C PRO A 54 -2.65 8.66 -12.12
N GLU A 55 -2.71 8.50 -13.45
CA GLU A 55 -3.13 7.26 -14.12
C GLU A 55 -2.17 6.09 -13.85
N GLN A 56 -0.93 6.39 -13.56
CA GLN A 56 0.06 5.39 -13.19
C GLN A 56 -0.15 4.91 -11.75
N CYS A 57 -0.81 5.71 -10.90
CA CYS A 57 -1.02 5.44 -9.48
C CYS A 57 -2.30 4.66 -9.19
N VAL A 58 -3.41 4.97 -9.87
CA VAL A 58 -4.73 4.40 -9.58
C VAL A 58 -4.89 3.02 -10.21
N TYR A 59 -5.25 2.01 -9.43
CA TYR A 59 -5.56 0.68 -9.94
C TYR A 59 -6.88 0.68 -10.72
N ARG A 60 -6.95 -0.19 -11.74
CA ARG A 60 -8.21 -0.47 -12.46
C ARG A 60 -9.21 -1.16 -11.53
N ILE A 61 -10.49 -0.88 -11.72
CA ILE A 61 -11.57 -1.51 -10.95
C ILE A 61 -11.77 -2.99 -11.32
N TYR A 62 -11.39 -3.40 -12.51
CA TYR A 62 -11.55 -4.78 -12.97
C TYR A 62 -10.64 -5.74 -12.20
N ARG A 63 -11.21 -6.87 -11.74
CA ARG A 63 -10.47 -7.96 -11.10
C ARG A 63 -9.92 -8.95 -12.11
N ASP A 64 -8.80 -9.58 -11.78
CA ASP A 64 -8.35 -10.79 -12.44
C ASP A 64 -8.92 -12.01 -11.69
N ILE A 65 -9.97 -12.58 -12.24
CA ILE A 65 -10.74 -13.67 -11.61
C ILE A 65 -10.34 -15.06 -12.08
N ARG A 66 -9.29 -15.19 -12.92
CA ARG A 66 -8.90 -16.48 -13.52
C ARG A 66 -8.64 -17.55 -12.46
N PHE A 67 -7.91 -17.20 -11.41
CA PHE A 67 -7.50 -18.10 -10.33
C PHE A 67 -8.20 -17.81 -8.99
N SER A 68 -9.18 -16.91 -8.96
CA SER A 68 -9.92 -16.56 -7.76
C SER A 68 -11.12 -17.49 -7.56
N ALA A 69 -11.40 -17.89 -6.31
CA ALA A 69 -12.64 -18.58 -5.95
C ALA A 69 -13.84 -17.62 -6.09
N ASP A 70 -13.67 -16.37 -5.67
CA ASP A 70 -14.66 -15.32 -5.89
C ASP A 70 -14.58 -14.80 -7.32
N LYS A 71 -15.69 -14.95 -8.06
CA LYS A 71 -15.83 -14.57 -9.47
C LYS A 71 -16.42 -13.19 -9.68
N SER A 72 -16.60 -12.39 -8.65
CA SER A 72 -17.02 -10.98 -8.78
C SER A 72 -16.09 -10.21 -9.70
N PRO A 73 -16.61 -9.57 -10.77
CA PRO A 73 -15.76 -9.01 -11.83
C PRO A 73 -15.06 -7.71 -11.45
N TYR A 74 -15.53 -7.01 -10.40
CA TYR A 74 -15.04 -5.70 -10.02
C TYR A 74 -14.51 -5.68 -8.58
N LYS A 75 -13.55 -4.81 -8.32
CA LYS A 75 -13.11 -4.45 -6.97
C LYS A 75 -14.13 -3.54 -6.34
N THR A 76 -14.34 -3.66 -5.04
CA THR A 76 -15.23 -2.81 -4.25
C THR A 76 -14.51 -1.66 -3.56
N HIS A 77 -13.27 -1.40 -3.99
CA HIS A 77 -12.41 -0.35 -3.45
C HIS A 77 -11.58 0.30 -4.56
N PHE A 78 -11.14 1.52 -4.32
CA PHE A 78 -10.04 2.14 -5.06
C PHE A 78 -8.73 1.94 -4.30
N GLY A 79 -7.70 1.52 -5.01
CA GLY A 79 -6.33 1.46 -4.51
C GLY A 79 -5.47 2.43 -5.30
N VAL A 80 -4.66 3.22 -4.60
CA VAL A 80 -3.75 4.21 -5.18
C VAL A 80 -2.36 3.99 -4.62
N VAL A 81 -1.35 3.82 -5.49
CA VAL A 81 0.06 3.71 -5.09
C VAL A 81 0.77 4.99 -5.51
N LEU A 82 1.28 5.73 -4.55
CA LEU A 82 2.05 6.95 -4.74
C LEU A 82 3.52 6.63 -4.47
N GLY A 83 4.30 6.45 -5.52
CA GLY A 83 5.71 6.10 -5.46
C GLY A 83 6.35 6.18 -6.84
N HIS A 84 7.65 6.02 -6.93
CA HIS A 84 8.38 6.10 -8.19
C HIS A 84 7.83 5.11 -9.25
N GLY A 85 7.32 5.64 -10.36
CA GLY A 85 6.66 4.83 -11.39
C GLY A 85 5.25 4.33 -11.03
N GLY A 86 4.61 4.87 -9.97
CA GLY A 86 3.25 4.56 -9.55
C GLY A 86 3.07 3.10 -9.14
N LYS A 87 2.08 2.39 -9.68
CA LYS A 87 1.78 0.96 -9.40
C LYS A 87 2.92 -0.02 -9.68
N LYS A 88 3.95 0.41 -10.41
CA LYS A 88 5.12 -0.41 -10.71
C LYS A 88 6.26 -0.19 -9.70
N CYS A 89 6.05 0.67 -8.70
CA CYS A 89 7.02 0.95 -7.65
C CYS A 89 7.44 -0.35 -6.96
N LYS A 90 8.74 -0.55 -6.83
CA LYS A 90 9.36 -1.67 -6.09
C LYS A 90 10.05 -1.20 -4.82
N GLU A 91 10.05 0.09 -4.58
CA GLU A 91 10.63 0.78 -3.45
C GLU A 91 9.55 1.10 -2.41
N ALA A 92 9.90 1.85 -1.38
CA ALA A 92 8.91 2.38 -0.45
C ALA A 92 7.95 3.32 -1.19
N ALA A 93 6.67 3.17 -0.92
CA ALA A 93 5.62 3.96 -1.52
C ALA A 93 4.51 4.22 -0.50
N TYR A 94 3.65 5.18 -0.80
CA TYR A 94 2.42 5.42 -0.06
C TYR A 94 1.27 4.68 -0.76
N TYR A 95 0.39 4.09 0.01
CA TYR A 95 -0.79 3.40 -0.50
C TYR A 95 -2.05 3.94 0.17
N LEU A 96 -2.97 4.46 -0.65
CA LEU A 96 -4.28 4.89 -0.22
C LEU A 96 -5.31 3.82 -0.62
N HIS A 97 -6.02 3.31 0.38
CA HIS A 97 -7.13 2.38 0.23
C HIS A 97 -8.43 3.10 0.51
N ILE A 98 -9.35 3.10 -0.45
CA ILE A 98 -10.66 3.75 -0.32
C ILE A 98 -11.72 2.66 -0.47
N ASP A 99 -12.31 2.26 0.64
CA ASP A 99 -13.31 1.18 0.72
C ASP A 99 -14.47 1.65 1.63
N PRO A 100 -15.73 1.34 1.30
CA PRO A 100 -16.86 1.67 2.16
C PRO A 100 -16.77 1.13 3.59
N ASP A 101 -16.10 0.00 3.78
CA ASP A 101 -15.93 -0.62 5.10
C ASP A 101 -14.79 0.00 5.92
N GLY A 102 -13.92 0.78 5.29
CA GLY A 102 -12.84 1.49 5.96
C GLY A 102 -11.78 1.99 4.98
N CYS A 103 -11.48 3.28 5.06
CA CYS A 103 -10.37 3.88 4.34
C CYS A 103 -9.10 3.76 5.18
N ALA A 104 -7.95 3.57 4.51
CA ALA A 104 -6.67 3.49 5.17
C ALA A 104 -5.55 4.08 4.32
N PHE A 105 -4.54 4.61 4.99
CA PHE A 105 -3.33 5.12 4.36
C PHE A 105 -2.13 4.37 4.94
N PHE A 106 -1.32 3.79 4.07
CA PHE A 106 -0.14 3.02 4.44
C PHE A 106 1.10 3.59 3.80
N SER A 107 2.25 3.36 4.40
CA SER A 107 3.55 3.63 3.78
C SER A 107 4.47 2.42 4.00
N GLY A 108 5.30 2.13 3.00
CA GLY A 108 6.26 1.03 3.09
C GLY A 108 6.54 0.34 1.78
N VAL A 109 7.21 -0.81 1.85
CA VAL A 109 7.54 -1.64 0.70
C VAL A 109 6.57 -2.82 0.64
N TRP A 110 5.75 -2.86 -0.40
CA TRP A 110 4.74 -3.90 -0.58
C TRP A 110 5.32 -5.13 -1.26
N PHE A 111 5.23 -6.29 -0.62
CA PHE A 111 5.69 -7.58 -1.14
C PHE A 111 7.10 -7.54 -1.77
N PRO A 112 8.13 -7.12 -1.03
CA PRO A 112 9.48 -7.04 -1.57
C PRO A 112 9.96 -8.44 -2.00
N GLU A 113 10.63 -8.49 -3.14
CA GLU A 113 11.36 -9.68 -3.57
C GLU A 113 12.43 -10.05 -2.53
N MET A 114 12.78 -11.34 -2.43
CA MET A 114 13.73 -11.82 -1.41
C MET A 114 15.08 -11.07 -1.36
N PRO A 115 15.67 -10.65 -2.49
CA PRO A 115 16.89 -9.82 -2.45
C PRO A 115 16.67 -8.47 -1.77
N VAL A 116 15.57 -7.79 -2.09
CA VAL A 116 15.18 -6.50 -1.49
C VAL A 116 14.93 -6.67 0.01
N LEU A 117 14.18 -7.70 0.39
CA LEU A 117 13.90 -7.98 1.80
C LEU A 117 15.18 -8.26 2.61
N ARG A 118 16.14 -8.99 2.03
CA ARG A 118 17.45 -9.23 2.65
C ARG A 118 18.24 -7.94 2.81
N PHE A 119 18.23 -7.10 1.78
CA PHE A 119 18.88 -5.78 1.82
C PHE A 119 18.27 -4.89 2.91
N LEU A 120 16.94 -4.77 2.97
CA LEU A 120 16.25 -3.99 3.98
C LEU A 120 16.59 -4.48 5.40
N ARG A 121 16.50 -5.80 5.65
CA ARG A 121 16.86 -6.38 6.94
C ARG A 121 18.30 -6.10 7.31
N ARG A 122 19.22 -6.23 6.36
CA ARG A 122 20.65 -5.96 6.60
C ARG A 122 20.87 -4.47 6.91
N ASN A 123 20.26 -3.59 6.15
CA ASN A 123 20.38 -2.16 6.36
C ASN A 123 19.86 -1.74 7.74
N ILE A 124 18.68 -2.24 8.15
CA ILE A 124 18.13 -1.98 9.48
C ILE A 124 19.05 -2.54 10.58
N TYR A 125 19.61 -3.71 10.38
CA TYR A 125 20.52 -4.30 11.35
C TYR A 125 21.83 -3.51 11.50
N ASP A 126 22.39 -3.08 10.39
CA ASP A 126 23.65 -2.32 10.37
C ASP A 126 23.47 -0.88 10.90
N ASN A 127 22.23 -0.31 10.85
CA ASN A 127 21.89 1.02 11.32
C ASN A 127 20.79 0.94 12.40
N LEU A 128 20.89 -0.02 13.31
CA LEU A 128 19.83 -0.33 14.28
C LEU A 128 19.49 0.87 15.20
N ASP A 129 20.50 1.58 15.67
CA ASP A 129 20.32 2.69 16.60
C ASP A 129 19.52 3.82 15.93
N GLU A 130 19.87 4.20 14.71
CA GLU A 130 19.13 5.19 13.91
C GLU A 130 17.69 4.76 13.66
N PHE A 131 17.48 3.48 13.30
CA PHE A 131 16.15 2.94 13.10
C PHE A 131 15.30 2.98 14.36
N LEU A 132 15.89 2.62 15.51
CA LEU A 132 15.22 2.68 16.82
C LEU A 132 14.89 4.12 17.22
N GLU A 133 15.79 5.07 16.97
CA GLU A 133 15.54 6.50 17.23
C GLU A 133 14.28 6.98 16.48
N ILE A 134 14.08 6.53 15.23
CA ILE A 134 12.90 6.86 14.45
C ILE A 134 11.63 6.23 15.04
N ILE A 135 11.59 4.90 15.19
CA ILE A 135 10.37 4.17 15.58
C ILE A 135 10.00 4.35 17.06
N ASP A 136 10.97 4.68 17.89
CA ASP A 136 10.76 4.96 19.31
C ASP A 136 10.49 6.44 19.60
N SER A 137 10.58 7.32 18.59
CA SER A 137 10.29 8.74 18.73
C SER A 137 8.83 9.00 19.14
N PRO A 138 8.56 10.03 19.96
CA PRO A 138 7.19 10.43 20.30
C PRO A 138 6.35 10.75 19.05
N ALA A 139 6.95 11.37 18.04
CA ALA A 139 6.28 11.71 16.78
C ALA A 139 5.81 10.45 16.04
N PHE A 140 6.66 9.43 15.92
CA PHE A 140 6.25 8.17 15.30
C PHE A 140 5.17 7.46 16.11
N LYS A 141 5.33 7.38 17.44
CA LYS A 141 4.38 6.67 18.32
C LYS A 141 3.02 7.35 18.44
N SER A 142 2.93 8.65 18.14
CA SER A 142 1.63 9.37 18.10
C SER A 142 0.80 8.99 16.87
N GLU A 143 1.46 8.69 15.76
CA GLU A 143 0.79 8.37 14.48
C GLU A 143 0.63 6.87 14.26
N TYR A 144 1.58 6.06 14.75
CA TYR A 144 1.61 4.62 14.52
C TYR A 144 1.68 3.86 15.85
N PRO A 145 0.81 2.85 16.05
CA PRO A 145 0.82 2.04 17.28
C PRO A 145 2.07 1.17 17.40
N GLY A 146 2.88 1.10 16.34
CA GLY A 146 4.10 0.31 16.25
C GLY A 146 4.27 -0.33 14.89
N LEU A 147 5.26 -1.23 14.77
CA LEU A 147 5.40 -2.06 13.58
C LEU A 147 4.34 -3.16 13.63
N ILE A 148 3.43 -3.15 12.67
CA ILE A 148 2.33 -4.12 12.56
C ILE A 148 2.72 -5.13 11.48
N GLY A 149 2.36 -6.40 11.68
CA GLY A 149 2.49 -7.42 10.68
C GLY A 149 2.91 -8.80 11.20
N GLU A 150 2.83 -9.80 10.32
CA GLU A 150 3.33 -11.13 10.63
C GLU A 150 4.84 -11.11 10.82
N SER A 151 5.32 -11.73 11.90
CA SER A 151 6.74 -11.91 12.15
C SER A 151 7.17 -13.36 11.98
N LEU A 152 8.40 -13.56 11.54
CA LEU A 152 8.99 -14.89 11.50
C LEU A 152 9.13 -15.44 12.93
N LYS A 153 8.90 -16.74 13.12
CA LYS A 153 9.09 -17.40 14.43
C LYS A 153 10.55 -17.36 14.89
N THR A 154 11.50 -17.33 13.95
CA THR A 154 12.95 -17.33 14.22
C THR A 154 13.62 -16.27 13.37
N LEU A 155 14.77 -15.78 13.85
CA LEU A 155 15.63 -14.89 13.06
C LEU A 155 16.09 -15.58 11.77
N PRO A 156 16.16 -14.85 10.64
CA PRO A 156 16.74 -15.36 9.41
C PRO A 156 18.22 -15.77 9.62
N LYS A 157 18.68 -16.70 8.78
CA LYS A 157 20.11 -17.09 8.79
C LYS A 157 21.01 -15.88 8.53
N GLY A 158 22.10 -15.77 9.28
CA GLY A 158 23.08 -14.68 9.15
C GLY A 158 22.91 -13.55 10.16
N TYR A 159 21.92 -13.64 11.04
CA TYR A 159 21.75 -12.67 12.13
C TYR A 159 22.10 -13.31 13.47
N PRO A 160 22.84 -12.60 14.37
CA PRO A 160 23.19 -13.13 15.69
C PRO A 160 21.94 -13.30 16.55
N LYS A 161 21.98 -14.33 17.41
CA LYS A 161 20.84 -14.68 18.29
C LYS A 161 20.61 -13.67 19.41
N ASP A 162 21.61 -12.89 19.73
CA ASP A 162 21.66 -11.86 20.76
C ASP A 162 21.29 -10.46 20.23
N CYS A 163 20.65 -10.40 19.06
CA CYS A 163 20.13 -9.15 18.52
C CYS A 163 19.23 -8.46 19.57
N PRO A 164 19.47 -7.18 19.91
CA PRO A 164 18.74 -6.49 20.97
C PRO A 164 17.23 -6.35 20.70
N ARG A 165 16.84 -6.33 19.44
CA ARG A 165 15.44 -6.22 19.00
C ARG A 165 15.14 -7.29 17.94
N PRO A 166 15.05 -8.57 18.32
CA PRO A 166 14.88 -9.68 17.39
C PRO A 166 13.56 -9.62 16.61
N GLU A 167 12.54 -8.95 17.15
CA GLU A 167 11.24 -8.72 16.48
C GLU A 167 11.40 -7.93 15.18
N ILE A 168 12.32 -6.98 15.12
CA ILE A 168 12.58 -6.18 13.91
C ILE A 168 13.16 -7.06 12.79
N GLY A 169 14.14 -7.89 13.13
CA GLY A 169 14.74 -8.85 12.18
C GLY A 169 13.77 -9.96 11.74
N ARG A 170 12.71 -10.21 12.51
CA ARG A 170 11.65 -11.16 12.19
C ARG A 170 10.53 -10.57 11.35
N ALA A 171 10.45 -9.25 11.21
CA ALA A 171 9.40 -8.62 10.42
C ALA A 171 9.33 -9.26 9.02
N SER A 172 8.18 -9.75 8.68
CA SER A 172 7.90 -10.40 7.40
C SER A 172 6.98 -9.46 6.64
N CYS A 173 7.45 -8.90 5.54
CA CYS A 173 6.61 -8.10 4.64
C CYS A 173 5.59 -8.94 3.86
N ARG A 174 5.07 -10.00 4.47
CA ARG A 174 3.99 -10.82 3.92
C ARG A 174 2.67 -10.47 4.59
N GLU A 175 2.31 -9.21 4.62
CA GLU A 175 0.95 -8.88 4.98
C GLU A 175 0.03 -9.00 3.78
N ARG A 176 -0.96 -9.87 3.95
CA ARG A 176 -2.24 -9.73 3.25
C ARG A 176 -3.12 -8.88 4.19
N VAL A 177 -3.36 -7.67 3.80
CA VAL A 177 -4.52 -6.93 4.29
C VAL A 177 -5.73 -7.32 3.46
#